data_658109ea29d3a4ad602c12e9af1ffea6
#
_entry.id   658109ea29d3a4ad602c12e9af1ffea6
#
_cell.length_a   1.000
_cell.length_b   1.000
_cell.length_c   1.000
_cell.angle_alpha   90.00
_cell.angle_beta   90.00
_cell.angle_gamma   90.00
#
_symmetry.space_group_name_H-M   'P 1'
#
loop_
_entity.id
_entity.type
_entity.pdbx_description
1 polymer ?
#
loop_
_entity_poly.entity_id
_entity_poly.type
_entity_poly.pdbx_seq_one_letter_code
_entity_poly.pdbx_strand_id
1 'polypeptide(L)'
;MLDAHQLHVFLAAAETLNFSLAAKRLHMTQPSVSQHVQTLEQHFNTPLFLRSGRHVELTDAGQALLPLSREMVSLSVRIDETMRSLKGDVCGHLLVGCSTTPGKYIVPHLLAEFLRMHPHVQASCYVMARQNALQLLSKGDVHLALASARDFSRDFEFHKFLSDAIALIVPLNHPWASRDGIDPEELLDANFILREEGCGTYNAVRDGLLGVGISMDQLRTALTLGNSEAIALAVQEGIGVAFVSEMVVTRLVKDSVALVQVRGLDLSQDIYIGRHIHRPATAAQNAFWEYVTTTNNRPLRELEKTPLEA
;
A
#
# COMPACT_ATOMS: atom_id res chain seq x y z
N MET A 1 19.65 -27.92 17.17
CA MET A 1 18.81 -27.52 16.07
C MET A 1 18.19 -26.17 16.45
N LEU A 2 18.08 -25.22 15.51
CA LEU A 2 17.47 -23.91 15.79
C LEU A 2 15.97 -24.08 16.03
N ASP A 3 15.44 -23.32 17.00
CA ASP A 3 14.02 -23.30 17.33
C ASP A 3 13.39 -22.04 16.71
N ALA A 4 12.31 -22.22 15.92
CA ALA A 4 11.59 -21.12 15.30
C ALA A 4 11.01 -20.12 16.33
N HIS A 5 10.63 -20.58 17.51
CA HIS A 5 10.16 -19.70 18.58
C HIS A 5 11.28 -18.78 19.10
N GLN A 6 12.50 -19.31 19.30
CA GLN A 6 13.65 -18.50 19.70
C GLN A 6 13.99 -17.42 18.66
N LEU A 7 13.92 -17.78 17.37
CA LEU A 7 14.13 -16.83 16.28
C LEU A 7 13.01 -15.78 16.21
N HIS A 8 11.76 -16.15 16.50
CA HIS A 8 10.67 -15.20 16.59
C HIS A 8 10.87 -14.18 17.73
N VAL A 9 11.36 -14.64 18.88
CA VAL A 9 11.71 -13.75 20.00
C VAL A 9 12.89 -12.83 19.64
N PHE A 10 13.91 -13.37 18.97
CA PHE A 10 15.04 -12.56 18.45
C PHE A 10 14.55 -11.48 17.49
N LEU A 11 13.66 -11.81 16.54
CA LEU A 11 13.08 -10.86 15.59
C LEU A 11 12.37 -9.70 16.30
N ALA A 12 11.52 -10.01 17.27
CA ALA A 12 10.80 -8.98 18.02
C ALA A 12 11.76 -8.04 18.78
N ALA A 13 12.85 -8.59 19.34
CA ALA A 13 13.88 -7.80 20.00
C ALA A 13 14.69 -6.95 19.01
N ALA A 14 15.01 -7.50 17.83
CA ALA A 14 15.74 -6.81 16.77
C ALA A 14 14.94 -5.66 16.12
N GLU A 15 13.65 -5.85 15.92
CA GLU A 15 12.76 -4.82 15.34
C GLU A 15 12.46 -3.67 16.31
N THR A 16 12.40 -3.96 17.60
CA THR A 16 12.08 -2.94 18.60
C THR A 16 13.34 -2.29 19.20
N LEU A 17 14.50 -2.92 19.09
CA LEU A 17 15.75 -2.57 19.80
C LEU A 17 15.52 -2.29 21.30
N ASN A 18 14.48 -2.95 21.87
CA ASN A 18 14.04 -2.78 23.24
C ASN A 18 13.40 -4.08 23.76
N PHE A 19 14.09 -4.75 24.66
CA PHE A 19 13.66 -6.05 25.23
C PHE A 19 12.34 -5.97 26.00
N SER A 20 12.05 -4.84 26.65
CA SER A 20 10.77 -4.64 27.36
C SER A 20 9.60 -4.44 26.39
N LEU A 21 9.83 -3.73 25.28
CA LEU A 21 8.83 -3.55 24.24
C LEU A 21 8.59 -4.85 23.48
N ALA A 22 9.66 -5.59 23.16
CA ALA A 22 9.56 -6.92 22.57
C ALA A 22 8.74 -7.89 23.46
N ALA A 23 8.99 -7.87 24.77
CA ALA A 23 8.25 -8.67 25.72
C ALA A 23 6.75 -8.35 25.73
N LYS A 24 6.38 -7.06 25.73
CA LYS A 24 4.99 -6.63 25.60
C LYS A 24 4.35 -7.11 24.31
N ARG A 25 5.04 -6.98 23.18
CA ARG A 25 4.55 -7.41 21.86
C ARG A 25 4.31 -8.93 21.79
N LEU A 26 5.16 -9.69 22.47
CA LEU A 26 5.08 -11.16 22.50
C LEU A 26 4.23 -11.72 23.65
N HIS A 27 3.63 -10.86 24.48
CA HIS A 27 2.93 -11.27 25.72
C HIS A 27 3.81 -12.14 26.65
N MET A 28 5.10 -11.79 26.71
CA MET A 28 6.12 -12.48 27.52
C MET A 28 6.65 -11.55 28.61
N THR A 29 7.43 -12.12 29.54
CA THR A 29 8.22 -11.29 30.47
C THR A 29 9.56 -10.90 29.85
N GLN A 30 10.10 -9.73 30.21
CA GLN A 30 11.40 -9.27 29.72
C GLN A 30 12.55 -10.26 30.04
N PRO A 31 12.61 -10.89 31.23
CA PRO A 31 13.61 -11.95 31.51
C PRO A 31 13.50 -13.15 30.55
N SER A 32 12.27 -13.55 30.18
CA SER A 32 12.06 -14.64 29.22
C SER A 32 12.59 -14.29 27.83
N VAL A 33 12.30 -13.08 27.34
CA VAL A 33 12.87 -12.59 26.05
C VAL A 33 14.40 -12.58 26.10
N SER A 34 14.99 -12.06 27.21
CA SER A 34 16.44 -12.05 27.37
C SER A 34 17.03 -13.46 27.36
N GLN A 35 16.38 -14.43 28.01
CA GLN A 35 16.84 -15.80 28.07
C GLN A 35 16.81 -16.48 26.69
N HIS A 36 15.75 -16.29 25.90
CA HIS A 36 15.69 -16.83 24.53
C HIS A 36 16.81 -16.28 23.65
N VAL A 37 17.06 -14.95 23.72
CA VAL A 37 18.16 -14.32 23.00
C VAL A 37 19.52 -14.86 23.47
N GLN A 38 19.74 -14.96 24.77
CA GLN A 38 20.98 -15.54 25.32
C GLN A 38 21.19 -16.98 24.86
N THR A 39 20.14 -17.80 24.79
CA THR A 39 20.23 -19.17 24.29
C THR A 39 20.70 -19.19 22.82
N LEU A 40 20.23 -18.29 21.98
CA LEU A 40 20.73 -18.13 20.60
C LEU A 40 22.19 -17.68 20.58
N GLU A 41 22.56 -16.68 21.39
CA GLU A 41 23.93 -16.19 21.50
C GLU A 41 24.90 -17.30 21.95
N GLN A 42 24.46 -18.14 22.88
CA GLN A 42 25.20 -19.33 23.30
C GLN A 42 25.31 -20.40 22.21
N HIS A 43 24.20 -20.62 21.46
CA HIS A 43 24.20 -21.58 20.35
C HIS A 43 25.20 -21.20 19.26
N PHE A 44 25.29 -19.90 18.93
CA PHE A 44 26.23 -19.38 17.93
C PHE A 44 27.61 -19.02 18.52
N ASN A 45 27.76 -19.08 19.82
CA ASN A 45 28.96 -18.60 20.55
C ASN A 45 29.36 -17.18 20.14
N THR A 46 28.36 -16.30 19.91
CA THR A 46 28.54 -14.93 19.40
C THR A 46 27.41 -14.05 19.90
N PRO A 47 27.70 -12.85 20.41
CA PRO A 47 26.65 -11.90 20.79
C PRO A 47 25.89 -11.42 19.54
N LEU A 48 24.58 -11.34 19.65
CA LEU A 48 23.67 -10.83 18.60
C LEU A 48 23.28 -9.39 18.86
N PHE A 49 23.38 -8.93 20.11
CA PHE A 49 23.09 -7.56 20.51
C PHE A 49 24.26 -6.93 21.26
N LEU A 50 24.51 -5.67 20.95
CA LEU A 50 25.34 -4.77 21.78
C LEU A 50 24.42 -4.07 22.77
N ARG A 51 24.78 -4.10 24.07
CA ARG A 51 24.03 -3.44 25.13
C ARG A 51 24.94 -2.40 25.80
N SER A 52 24.66 -1.13 25.56
CA SER A 52 25.37 -0.01 26.18
C SER A 52 24.39 0.86 26.97
N GLY A 53 24.27 0.59 28.27
CA GLY A 53 23.31 1.27 29.13
C GLY A 53 21.86 1.06 28.69
N ARG A 54 21.21 2.12 28.17
CA ARG A 54 19.83 2.06 27.67
C ARG A 54 19.74 1.79 26.15
N HIS A 55 20.85 1.78 25.45
CA HIS A 55 20.89 1.55 24.01
C HIS A 55 21.11 0.07 23.72
N VAL A 56 20.33 -0.45 22.79
CA VAL A 56 20.42 -1.82 22.26
C VAL A 56 20.59 -1.70 20.75
N GLU A 57 21.62 -2.32 20.21
CA GLU A 57 21.90 -2.36 18.78
C GLU A 57 22.22 -3.78 18.36
N LEU A 58 22.05 -4.11 17.08
CA LEU A 58 22.47 -5.40 16.54
C LEU A 58 23.97 -5.40 16.30
N THR A 59 24.63 -6.51 16.61
CA THR A 59 25.98 -6.82 16.13
C THR A 59 25.95 -7.17 14.63
N ASP A 60 27.11 -7.29 13.98
CA ASP A 60 27.23 -7.82 12.61
C ASP A 60 26.59 -9.22 12.52
N ALA A 61 26.79 -10.06 13.52
CA ALA A 61 26.16 -11.37 13.60
C ALA A 61 24.63 -11.27 13.73
N GLY A 62 24.13 -10.34 14.54
CA GLY A 62 22.70 -10.05 14.65
C GLY A 62 22.09 -9.55 13.34
N GLN A 63 22.80 -8.68 12.64
CA GLN A 63 22.38 -8.17 11.32
C GLN A 63 22.34 -9.30 10.27
N ALA A 64 23.34 -10.18 10.26
CA ALA A 64 23.37 -11.33 9.37
C ALA A 64 22.28 -12.36 9.69
N LEU A 65 21.97 -12.57 10.97
CA LEU A 65 20.93 -13.51 11.41
C LEU A 65 19.51 -12.99 11.11
N LEU A 66 19.30 -11.68 11.08
CA LEU A 66 17.97 -11.06 10.96
C LEU A 66 17.17 -11.53 9.74
N PRO A 67 17.68 -11.47 8.49
CA PRO A 67 16.96 -11.95 7.31
C PRO A 67 16.69 -13.46 7.37
N LEU A 68 17.64 -14.27 7.80
CA LEU A 68 17.50 -15.72 7.90
C LEU A 68 16.44 -16.11 8.95
N SER A 69 16.39 -15.37 10.06
CA SER A 69 15.36 -15.57 11.09
C SER A 69 13.96 -15.26 10.55
N ARG A 70 13.80 -14.19 9.75
CA ARG A 70 12.53 -13.88 9.09
C ARG A 70 12.07 -15.01 8.17
N GLU A 71 12.97 -15.54 7.37
CA GLU A 71 12.67 -16.64 6.46
C GLU A 71 12.24 -17.92 7.22
N MET A 72 12.97 -18.30 8.28
CA MET A 72 12.66 -19.49 9.05
C MET A 72 11.35 -19.37 9.82
N VAL A 73 11.07 -18.23 10.44
CA VAL A 73 9.80 -17.98 11.14
C VAL A 73 8.64 -17.97 10.15
N SER A 74 8.80 -17.29 9.00
CA SER A 74 7.80 -17.29 7.93
C SER A 74 7.53 -18.70 7.41
N LEU A 75 8.57 -19.52 7.23
CA LEU A 75 8.42 -20.91 6.81
C LEU A 75 7.66 -21.74 7.87
N SER A 76 7.96 -21.57 9.15
CA SER A 76 7.27 -22.28 10.25
C SER A 76 5.78 -21.94 10.28
N VAL A 77 5.42 -20.64 10.19
CA VAL A 77 4.02 -20.20 10.11
C VAL A 77 3.32 -20.82 8.90
N ARG A 78 3.98 -20.78 7.75
CA ARG A 78 3.42 -21.34 6.52
C ARG A 78 3.20 -22.85 6.57
N ILE A 79 4.09 -23.61 7.23
CA ILE A 79 3.90 -25.05 7.45
C ILE A 79 2.60 -25.27 8.23
N ASP A 80 2.40 -24.54 9.35
CA ASP A 80 1.19 -24.65 10.16
C ASP A 80 -0.08 -24.29 9.38
N GLU A 81 -0.04 -23.21 8.62
CA GLU A 81 -1.16 -22.78 7.77
C GLU A 81 -1.47 -23.80 6.68
N THR A 82 -0.43 -24.33 6.02
CA THR A 82 -0.58 -25.38 4.99
C THR A 82 -1.21 -26.63 5.55
N MET A 83 -0.71 -27.09 6.70
CA MET A 83 -1.23 -28.30 7.36
C MET A 83 -2.67 -28.15 7.83
N ARG A 84 -3.08 -26.93 8.22
CA ARG A 84 -4.48 -26.62 8.55
C ARG A 84 -5.35 -26.58 7.27
N SER A 85 -4.86 -25.97 6.19
CA SER A 85 -5.61 -25.85 4.94
C SER A 85 -5.82 -27.20 4.22
N LEU A 86 -5.01 -28.22 4.47
CA LEU A 86 -5.27 -29.59 3.99
C LEU A 86 -6.60 -30.17 4.50
N LYS A 87 -7.19 -29.59 5.55
CA LYS A 87 -8.52 -29.97 6.05
C LYS A 87 -9.68 -29.31 5.31
N GLY A 88 -9.39 -28.53 4.25
CA GLY A 88 -10.38 -27.90 3.37
C GLY A 88 -10.66 -26.42 3.64
N ASP A 89 -10.13 -25.85 4.72
CA ASP A 89 -10.36 -24.45 5.07
C ASP A 89 -9.12 -23.59 4.77
N VAL A 90 -9.28 -22.53 3.99
CA VAL A 90 -8.25 -21.50 3.86
C VAL A 90 -8.13 -20.76 5.18
N CYS A 91 -6.95 -20.79 5.80
CA CYS A 91 -6.68 -20.11 7.06
C CYS A 91 -5.32 -19.41 7.04
N GLY A 92 -5.08 -18.56 8.04
CA GLY A 92 -3.82 -17.86 8.21
C GLY A 92 -3.94 -16.34 8.16
N HIS A 93 -2.83 -15.66 8.02
CA HIS A 93 -2.78 -14.20 8.01
C HIS A 93 -2.37 -13.68 6.64
N LEU A 94 -3.22 -12.84 6.03
CA LEU A 94 -2.98 -12.14 4.78
C LEU A 94 -2.41 -10.75 5.07
N LEU A 95 -1.21 -10.46 4.58
CA LEU A 95 -0.55 -9.16 4.72
C LEU A 95 -0.53 -8.44 3.37
N VAL A 96 -1.17 -7.28 3.29
CA VAL A 96 -1.29 -6.50 2.05
C VAL A 96 -0.69 -5.11 2.25
N GLY A 97 0.25 -4.73 1.40
CA GLY A 97 0.77 -3.37 1.31
C GLY A 97 0.05 -2.61 0.20
N CYS A 98 -0.35 -1.36 0.43
CA CYS A 98 -1.10 -0.62 -0.56
C CYS A 98 -0.63 0.83 -0.69
N SER A 99 -0.65 1.36 -1.91
CA SER A 99 -0.62 2.81 -2.08
C SER A 99 -1.93 3.45 -1.63
N THR A 100 -1.93 4.76 -1.43
CA THR A 100 -2.98 5.48 -0.69
C THR A 100 -4.38 5.25 -1.26
N THR A 101 -4.60 5.51 -2.56
CA THR A 101 -5.94 5.40 -3.17
C THR A 101 -6.49 3.96 -3.14
N PRO A 102 -5.77 2.93 -3.66
CA PRO A 102 -6.30 1.57 -3.58
C PRO A 102 -6.46 1.07 -2.15
N GLY A 103 -5.56 1.46 -1.23
CA GLY A 103 -5.65 1.04 0.17
C GLY A 103 -6.86 1.58 0.91
N LYS A 104 -7.37 2.75 0.51
CA LYS A 104 -8.55 3.36 1.14
C LYS A 104 -9.87 3.00 0.46
N TYR A 105 -9.90 2.89 -0.86
CA TYR A 105 -11.14 2.79 -1.63
C TYR A 105 -11.39 1.43 -2.24
N ILE A 106 -10.36 0.62 -2.46
CA ILE A 106 -10.44 -0.68 -3.15
C ILE A 106 -10.27 -1.84 -2.17
N VAL A 107 -9.14 -1.87 -1.47
CA VAL A 107 -8.74 -3.02 -0.63
C VAL A 107 -9.74 -3.32 0.48
N PRO A 108 -10.36 -2.36 1.19
CA PRO A 108 -11.34 -2.67 2.21
C PRO A 108 -12.53 -3.46 1.67
N HIS A 109 -12.99 -3.14 0.44
CA HIS A 109 -14.08 -3.85 -0.21
C HIS A 109 -13.67 -5.28 -0.57
N LEU A 110 -12.50 -5.46 -1.21
CA LEU A 110 -11.96 -6.78 -1.54
C LEU A 110 -11.78 -7.65 -0.31
N LEU A 111 -11.22 -7.10 0.76
CA LEU A 111 -11.00 -7.83 1.99
C LEU A 111 -12.33 -8.19 2.68
N ALA A 112 -13.33 -7.30 2.65
CA ALA A 112 -14.63 -7.59 3.24
C ALA A 112 -15.32 -8.79 2.57
N GLU A 113 -15.24 -8.92 1.25
CA GLU A 113 -15.75 -10.07 0.52
C GLU A 113 -14.93 -11.34 0.75
N PHE A 114 -13.61 -11.21 0.65
CA PHE A 114 -12.69 -12.33 0.83
C PHE A 114 -12.80 -12.93 2.24
N LEU A 115 -12.86 -12.11 3.29
CA LEU A 115 -13.01 -12.58 4.67
C LEU A 115 -14.38 -13.23 4.95
N ARG A 116 -15.43 -12.84 4.23
CA ARG A 116 -16.72 -13.55 4.28
C ARG A 116 -16.64 -14.95 3.68
N MET A 117 -15.88 -15.12 2.60
CA MET A 117 -15.65 -16.43 1.98
C MET A 117 -14.69 -17.31 2.80
N HIS A 118 -13.76 -16.69 3.52
CA HIS A 118 -12.70 -17.37 4.27
C HIS A 118 -12.65 -16.89 5.73
N PRO A 119 -13.60 -17.31 6.59
CA PRO A 119 -13.75 -16.80 7.96
C PRO A 119 -12.59 -17.13 8.91
N HIS A 120 -11.73 -18.08 8.52
CA HIS A 120 -10.53 -18.44 9.27
C HIS A 120 -9.26 -17.67 8.84
N VAL A 121 -9.40 -16.71 7.91
CA VAL A 121 -8.32 -15.79 7.51
C VAL A 121 -8.41 -14.52 8.33
N GLN A 122 -7.27 -14.06 8.82
CA GLN A 122 -7.08 -12.70 9.32
C GLN A 122 -6.36 -11.88 8.24
N ALA A 123 -6.65 -10.60 8.14
CA ALA A 123 -5.98 -9.74 7.18
C ALA A 123 -5.46 -8.44 7.84
N SER A 124 -4.29 -8.00 7.41
CA SER A 124 -3.76 -6.67 7.72
C SER A 124 -3.43 -5.93 6.42
N CYS A 125 -3.88 -4.70 6.34
CA CYS A 125 -3.62 -3.82 5.21
C CYS A 125 -2.81 -2.60 5.68
N TYR A 126 -1.66 -2.37 5.07
CA TYR A 126 -0.78 -1.25 5.35
C TYR A 126 -0.87 -0.24 4.21
N VAL A 127 -1.46 0.93 4.51
CA VAL A 127 -1.61 2.03 3.55
C VAL A 127 -0.44 3.00 3.69
N MET A 128 0.31 3.21 2.61
CA MET A 128 1.55 3.99 2.64
C MET A 128 1.89 4.59 1.27
N ALA A 129 3.01 5.29 1.18
CA ALA A 129 3.52 5.72 -0.12
C ALA A 129 3.85 4.51 -1.01
N ARG A 130 3.60 4.64 -2.31
CA ARG A 130 3.78 3.58 -3.32
C ARG A 130 5.12 2.84 -3.22
N GLN A 131 6.21 3.60 -3.10
CA GLN A 131 7.56 3.03 -3.02
C GLN A 131 7.73 2.16 -1.76
N ASN A 132 7.17 2.59 -0.64
CA ASN A 132 7.22 1.83 0.61
C ASN A 132 6.44 0.52 0.52
N ALA A 133 5.27 0.52 -0.13
CA ALA A 133 4.48 -0.71 -0.34
C ALA A 133 5.26 -1.74 -1.18
N LEU A 134 5.93 -1.30 -2.24
CA LEU A 134 6.77 -2.16 -3.08
C LEU A 134 8.04 -2.63 -2.32
N GLN A 135 8.63 -1.78 -1.47
CA GLN A 135 9.75 -2.20 -0.62
C GLN A 135 9.35 -3.26 0.41
N LEU A 136 8.17 -3.14 1.03
CA LEU A 136 7.67 -4.17 1.94
C LEU A 136 7.45 -5.50 1.21
N LEU A 137 6.92 -5.46 -0.02
CA LEU A 137 6.79 -6.66 -0.86
C LEU A 137 8.16 -7.27 -1.16
N SER A 138 9.14 -6.44 -1.54
CA SER A 138 10.52 -6.88 -1.81
C SER A 138 11.20 -7.49 -0.59
N LYS A 139 10.98 -6.95 0.61
CA LYS A 139 11.50 -7.50 1.86
C LYS A 139 10.75 -8.74 2.35
N GLY A 140 9.51 -8.96 1.88
CA GLY A 140 8.63 -10.03 2.36
C GLY A 140 7.88 -9.68 3.64
N ASP A 141 7.83 -8.42 3.99
CA ASP A 141 7.06 -7.91 5.12
C ASP A 141 5.56 -7.86 4.81
N VAL A 142 5.20 -7.90 3.51
CA VAL A 142 3.83 -8.13 3.02
C VAL A 142 3.81 -9.22 1.97
N HIS A 143 2.68 -9.90 1.83
CA HIS A 143 2.47 -10.98 0.88
C HIS A 143 2.15 -10.46 -0.52
N LEU A 144 1.40 -9.37 -0.59
CA LEU A 144 0.90 -8.76 -1.81
C LEU A 144 1.02 -7.24 -1.72
N ALA A 145 1.19 -6.58 -2.87
CA ALA A 145 1.16 -5.13 -2.94
C ALA A 145 0.15 -4.67 -4.00
N LEU A 146 -0.68 -3.66 -3.65
CA LEU A 146 -1.52 -2.93 -4.60
C LEU A 146 -0.99 -1.50 -4.75
N ALA A 147 -0.58 -1.15 -5.97
CA ALA A 147 0.03 0.15 -6.22
C ALA A 147 -0.19 0.63 -7.65
N SER A 148 -0.13 1.96 -7.85
CA SER A 148 -0.17 2.59 -9.17
C SER A 148 1.16 2.49 -9.94
N ALA A 149 1.98 1.51 -9.61
CA ALA A 149 3.21 1.16 -10.31
C ALA A 149 3.52 -0.30 -10.10
N ARG A 150 4.37 -0.83 -10.96
CA ARG A 150 4.92 -2.18 -10.87
C ARG A 150 6.45 -2.13 -10.79
N ASP A 151 7.03 -3.12 -10.15
CA ASP A 151 8.45 -3.40 -10.24
C ASP A 151 8.68 -4.29 -11.48
N PHE A 152 9.66 -3.92 -12.30
CA PHE A 152 10.00 -4.67 -13.52
C PHE A 152 11.05 -5.76 -13.27
N SER A 153 11.45 -5.99 -12.03
CA SER A 153 12.37 -7.08 -11.72
C SER A 153 11.70 -8.44 -12.01
N ARG A 154 12.53 -9.44 -12.34
CA ARG A 154 12.04 -10.80 -12.64
C ARG A 154 11.56 -11.57 -11.41
N ASP A 155 11.70 -10.98 -10.23
CA ASP A 155 11.31 -11.59 -8.96
C ASP A 155 9.84 -11.40 -8.63
N PHE A 156 9.15 -10.54 -9.39
CA PHE A 156 7.76 -10.19 -9.13
C PHE A 156 6.86 -10.48 -10.32
N GLU A 157 5.64 -10.89 -10.00
CA GLU A 157 4.52 -10.98 -10.92
C GLU A 157 3.52 -9.88 -10.58
N PHE A 158 3.16 -9.06 -11.58
CA PHE A 158 2.18 -8.01 -11.46
C PHE A 158 1.05 -8.21 -12.47
N HIS A 159 -0.19 -8.11 -11.99
CA HIS A 159 -1.37 -8.05 -12.83
C HIS A 159 -2.01 -6.67 -12.74
N LYS A 160 -2.40 -6.12 -13.89
CA LYS A 160 -3.24 -4.93 -13.93
C LYS A 160 -4.59 -5.28 -13.34
N PHE A 161 -4.98 -4.53 -12.31
CA PHE A 161 -6.20 -4.78 -11.56
C PHE A 161 -7.36 -3.90 -12.08
N LEU A 162 -7.12 -2.59 -12.19
CA LEU A 162 -8.05 -1.63 -12.77
C LEU A 162 -7.31 -0.37 -13.26
N SER A 163 -8.02 0.45 -14.04
CA SER A 163 -7.61 1.83 -14.34
C SER A 163 -8.46 2.79 -13.50
N ASP A 164 -7.80 3.69 -12.80
CA ASP A 164 -8.41 4.73 -11.98
C ASP A 164 -8.37 6.06 -12.77
N ALA A 165 -9.52 6.57 -13.15
CA ALA A 165 -9.62 7.84 -13.85
C ALA A 165 -9.23 9.00 -12.94
N ILE A 166 -8.61 10.03 -13.51
CA ILE A 166 -8.17 11.23 -12.82
C ILE A 166 -8.92 12.41 -13.44
N ALA A 167 -9.66 13.13 -12.62
CA ALA A 167 -10.47 14.26 -13.03
C ALA A 167 -9.91 15.59 -12.50
N LEU A 168 -10.10 16.65 -13.27
CA LEU A 168 -9.94 18.02 -12.79
C LEU A 168 -11.16 18.39 -11.96
N ILE A 169 -10.95 18.83 -10.72
CA ILE A 169 -11.99 19.34 -9.83
C ILE A 169 -11.77 20.82 -9.54
N VAL A 170 -12.88 21.53 -9.44
CA VAL A 170 -12.90 22.97 -9.14
C VAL A 170 -13.97 23.27 -8.08
N PRO A 171 -13.87 24.37 -7.33
CA PRO A 171 -14.95 24.83 -6.47
C PRO A 171 -16.26 25.05 -7.24
N LEU A 172 -17.43 24.83 -6.63
CA LEU A 172 -18.74 25.01 -7.29
C LEU A 172 -18.96 26.43 -7.87
N ASN A 173 -18.35 27.44 -7.26
CA ASN A 173 -18.43 28.83 -7.71
C ASN A 173 -17.32 29.21 -8.71
N HIS A 174 -16.49 28.27 -9.15
CA HIS A 174 -15.43 28.54 -10.12
C HIS A 174 -16.02 28.81 -11.53
N PRO A 175 -15.42 29.71 -12.33
CA PRO A 175 -15.91 30.00 -13.68
C PRO A 175 -16.01 28.78 -14.62
N TRP A 176 -15.23 27.74 -14.36
CA TRP A 176 -15.24 26.52 -15.15
C TRP A 176 -16.36 25.55 -14.74
N ALA A 177 -16.94 25.70 -13.56
CA ALA A 177 -17.91 24.74 -13.01
C ALA A 177 -19.18 24.57 -13.87
N SER A 178 -19.55 25.58 -14.63
CA SER A 178 -20.73 25.59 -15.53
C SER A 178 -20.39 25.36 -17.00
N ARG A 179 -19.16 25.02 -17.33
CA ARG A 179 -18.69 24.85 -18.71
C ARG A 179 -18.64 23.39 -19.10
N ASP A 180 -18.98 23.06 -20.34
CA ASP A 180 -18.88 21.72 -20.92
C ASP A 180 -17.42 21.22 -21.05
N GLY A 181 -16.44 22.11 -20.88
CA GLY A 181 -15.01 21.81 -20.93
C GLY A 181 -14.15 23.03 -21.13
N ILE A 182 -12.86 22.88 -20.89
CA ILE A 182 -11.85 23.94 -21.08
C ILE A 182 -10.75 23.46 -22.03
N ASP A 183 -10.02 24.39 -22.62
CA ASP A 183 -8.83 24.09 -23.39
C ASP A 183 -7.62 23.95 -22.46
N PRO A 184 -6.61 23.10 -22.79
CA PRO A 184 -5.45 22.85 -21.91
C PRO A 184 -4.71 24.13 -21.50
N GLU A 185 -4.60 25.11 -22.38
CA GLU A 185 -3.90 26.37 -22.13
C GLU A 185 -4.55 27.20 -21.01
N GLU A 186 -5.85 27.04 -20.77
CA GLU A 186 -6.56 27.74 -19.69
C GLU A 186 -6.08 27.27 -18.30
N LEU A 187 -5.50 26.06 -18.20
CA LEU A 187 -4.92 25.56 -16.96
C LEU A 187 -3.81 26.49 -16.42
N LEU A 188 -3.12 27.23 -17.30
CA LEU A 188 -2.02 28.11 -16.91
C LEU A 188 -2.48 29.35 -16.13
N ASP A 189 -3.77 29.67 -16.18
CA ASP A 189 -4.37 30.82 -15.49
C ASP A 189 -4.90 30.45 -14.07
N ALA A 190 -5.04 29.18 -13.76
CA ALA A 190 -5.59 28.72 -12.49
C ALA A 190 -4.51 28.50 -11.41
N ASN A 191 -4.92 28.64 -10.15
CA ASN A 191 -4.10 28.22 -9.01
C ASN A 191 -4.31 26.75 -8.72
N PHE A 192 -3.24 25.97 -8.79
CA PHE A 192 -3.29 24.51 -8.57
C PHE A 192 -2.94 24.11 -7.15
N ILE A 193 -3.64 23.11 -6.66
CA ILE A 193 -3.24 22.30 -5.51
C ILE A 193 -2.68 21.00 -6.06
N LEU A 194 -1.39 20.77 -5.89
CA LEU A 194 -0.68 19.64 -6.46
C LEU A 194 -0.44 18.51 -5.44
N ARG A 195 -0.32 17.29 -5.96
CA ARG A 195 0.21 16.17 -5.23
C ARG A 195 1.74 16.27 -5.11
N GLU A 196 2.29 15.60 -4.10
CA GLU A 196 3.73 15.39 -3.97
C GLU A 196 4.29 14.62 -5.17
N GLU A 197 5.50 14.94 -5.56
CA GLU A 197 6.21 14.25 -6.64
C GLU A 197 6.37 12.75 -6.36
N GLY A 198 6.34 11.95 -7.43
CA GLY A 198 6.54 10.51 -7.34
C GLY A 198 5.31 9.70 -6.95
N CYS A 199 4.18 10.33 -6.58
CA CYS A 199 2.92 9.60 -6.43
C CYS A 199 2.31 9.26 -7.81
N GLY A 200 1.38 8.29 -7.84
CA GLY A 200 0.78 7.82 -9.09
C GLY A 200 0.01 8.92 -9.83
N THR A 201 -0.83 9.66 -9.11
CA THR A 201 -1.62 10.76 -9.67
C THR A 201 -0.73 11.86 -10.23
N TYR A 202 0.33 12.27 -9.49
CA TYR A 202 1.28 13.28 -9.99
C TYR A 202 1.92 12.84 -11.30
N ASN A 203 2.40 11.59 -11.38
CA ASN A 203 3.04 11.10 -12.59
C ASN A 203 2.06 11.05 -13.79
N ALA A 204 0.83 10.57 -13.57
CA ALA A 204 -0.18 10.51 -14.62
C ALA A 204 -0.57 11.90 -15.13
N VAL A 205 -0.71 12.88 -14.23
CA VAL A 205 -0.98 14.28 -14.58
C VAL A 205 0.20 14.89 -15.34
N ARG A 206 1.42 14.71 -14.86
CA ARG A 206 2.63 15.18 -15.53
C ARG A 206 2.74 14.65 -16.97
N ASP A 207 2.60 13.34 -17.11
CA ASP A 207 2.77 12.67 -18.40
C ASP A 207 1.64 13.04 -19.37
N GLY A 208 0.40 13.21 -18.89
CA GLY A 208 -0.70 13.67 -19.70
C GLY A 208 -0.58 15.14 -20.14
N LEU A 209 -0.20 16.02 -19.22
CA LEU A 209 0.02 17.44 -19.55
C LEU A 209 1.16 17.62 -20.56
N LEU A 210 2.24 16.86 -20.42
CA LEU A 210 3.32 16.85 -21.42
C LEU A 210 2.82 16.44 -22.81
N GLY A 211 1.83 15.53 -22.88
CA GLY A 211 1.20 15.12 -24.12
C GLY A 211 0.44 16.25 -24.85
N VAL A 212 -0.01 17.25 -24.12
CA VAL A 212 -0.66 18.46 -24.68
C VAL A 212 0.25 19.70 -24.65
N GLY A 213 1.56 19.50 -24.43
CA GLY A 213 2.58 20.56 -24.51
C GLY A 213 2.70 21.43 -23.25
N ILE A 214 2.15 21.01 -22.12
CA ILE A 214 2.22 21.73 -20.85
C ILE A 214 3.13 20.97 -19.88
N SER A 215 4.08 21.66 -19.26
CA SER A 215 4.90 21.09 -18.20
C SER A 215 4.39 21.49 -16.81
N MET A 216 4.67 20.67 -15.79
CA MET A 216 4.17 20.90 -14.42
C MET A 216 4.65 22.22 -13.81
N ASP A 217 5.85 22.69 -14.17
CA ASP A 217 6.44 23.95 -13.71
C ASP A 217 5.77 25.20 -14.29
N GLN A 218 4.99 25.07 -15.36
CA GLN A 218 4.18 26.16 -15.92
C GLN A 218 2.89 26.38 -15.11
N LEU A 219 2.44 25.41 -14.31
CA LEU A 219 1.25 25.54 -13.48
C LEU A 219 1.53 26.47 -12.28
N ARG A 220 0.61 27.37 -12.00
CA ARG A 220 0.68 28.21 -10.79
C ARG A 220 0.32 27.38 -9.56
N THR A 221 1.33 26.92 -8.82
CA THR A 221 1.12 26.10 -7.62
C THR A 221 0.81 26.98 -6.41
N ALA A 222 -0.40 26.89 -5.88
CA ALA A 222 -0.79 27.54 -4.63
C ALA A 222 -0.43 26.71 -3.40
N LEU A 223 -0.50 25.36 -3.50
CA LEU A 223 -0.30 24.45 -2.38
C LEU A 223 0.14 23.06 -2.89
N THR A 224 0.98 22.37 -2.12
CA THR A 224 1.33 20.97 -2.35
C THR A 224 0.93 20.14 -1.14
N LEU A 225 0.16 19.07 -1.35
CA LEU A 225 -0.33 18.17 -0.30
C LEU A 225 -0.05 16.70 -0.65
N GLY A 226 0.38 15.93 0.35
CA GLY A 226 0.67 14.49 0.24
C GLY A 226 -0.55 13.57 0.31
N ASN A 227 -1.76 14.09 0.18
CA ASN A 227 -3.00 13.33 0.40
C ASN A 227 -4.11 13.82 -0.53
N SER A 228 -4.69 12.93 -1.35
CA SER A 228 -5.74 13.28 -2.32
C SER A 228 -7.02 13.77 -1.68
N GLU A 229 -7.40 13.24 -0.50
CA GLU A 229 -8.57 13.68 0.25
C GLU A 229 -8.39 15.11 0.76
N ALA A 230 -7.20 15.43 1.30
CA ALA A 230 -6.88 16.77 1.74
C ALA A 230 -6.91 17.78 0.57
N ILE A 231 -6.46 17.36 -0.62
CA ILE A 231 -6.55 18.16 -1.84
C ILE A 231 -8.01 18.40 -2.21
N ALA A 232 -8.85 17.36 -2.24
CA ALA A 232 -10.26 17.50 -2.59
C ALA A 232 -11.00 18.46 -1.63
N LEU A 233 -10.73 18.36 -0.33
CA LEU A 233 -11.26 19.28 0.69
C LEU A 233 -10.73 20.70 0.50
N ALA A 234 -9.45 20.88 0.16
CA ALA A 234 -8.88 22.21 -0.08
C ALA A 234 -9.48 22.88 -1.35
N VAL A 235 -9.85 22.08 -2.37
CA VAL A 235 -10.62 22.57 -3.51
C VAL A 235 -12.02 23.01 -3.08
N GLN A 236 -12.71 22.22 -2.27
CA GLN A 236 -14.01 22.56 -1.70
C GLN A 236 -13.97 23.91 -0.95
N GLU A 237 -12.89 24.19 -0.23
CA GLU A 237 -12.67 25.46 0.50
C GLU A 237 -12.28 26.63 -0.44
N GLY A 238 -12.15 26.39 -1.74
CA GLY A 238 -11.87 27.45 -2.72
C GLY A 238 -10.40 27.87 -2.80
N ILE A 239 -9.45 27.09 -2.30
CA ILE A 239 -8.00 27.42 -2.34
C ILE A 239 -7.47 27.41 -3.80
N GLY A 240 -8.05 26.53 -4.65
CA GLY A 240 -7.61 26.38 -6.03
C GLY A 240 -8.30 25.20 -6.72
N VAL A 241 -7.72 24.76 -7.83
CA VAL A 241 -8.20 23.62 -8.62
C VAL A 241 -7.20 22.45 -8.51
N ALA A 242 -7.63 21.23 -8.77
CA ALA A 242 -6.74 20.07 -8.66
C ALA A 242 -7.14 18.91 -9.55
N PHE A 243 -6.16 18.11 -9.94
CA PHE A 243 -6.37 16.77 -10.50
C PHE A 243 -6.36 15.72 -9.38
N VAL A 244 -7.43 14.96 -9.26
CA VAL A 244 -7.58 13.89 -8.26
C VAL A 244 -8.22 12.65 -8.87
N SER A 245 -8.02 11.49 -8.23
CA SER A 245 -8.73 10.26 -8.59
C SER A 245 -10.25 10.45 -8.49
N GLU A 246 -10.98 9.97 -9.48
CA GLU A 246 -12.46 10.00 -9.46
C GLU A 246 -13.05 9.22 -8.27
N MET A 247 -12.33 8.21 -7.78
CA MET A 247 -12.73 7.49 -6.56
C MET A 247 -12.81 8.42 -5.34
N VAL A 248 -11.87 9.38 -5.24
CA VAL A 248 -11.88 10.38 -4.17
C VAL A 248 -13.06 11.31 -4.32
N VAL A 249 -13.32 11.80 -5.53
CA VAL A 249 -14.44 12.69 -5.82
C VAL A 249 -15.76 12.03 -5.45
N THR A 250 -16.00 10.85 -6.01
CA THR A 250 -17.26 10.10 -5.83
C THR A 250 -17.56 9.77 -4.37
N ARG A 251 -16.52 9.49 -3.57
CA ARG A 251 -16.69 9.03 -2.19
C ARG A 251 -16.65 10.13 -1.14
N LEU A 252 -16.01 11.25 -1.42
CA LEU A 252 -15.76 12.27 -0.41
C LEU A 252 -16.43 13.62 -0.72
N VAL A 253 -16.38 14.09 -1.97
CA VAL A 253 -16.75 15.47 -2.32
C VAL A 253 -17.74 15.57 -3.49
N LYS A 254 -18.45 14.50 -3.81
CA LYS A 254 -19.33 14.37 -4.99
C LYS A 254 -20.18 15.61 -5.27
N ASP A 255 -20.81 16.18 -4.24
CA ASP A 255 -21.76 17.29 -4.36
C ASP A 255 -21.16 18.65 -3.91
N SER A 256 -19.86 18.70 -3.65
CA SER A 256 -19.17 19.85 -3.06
C SER A 256 -18.13 20.47 -3.98
N VAL A 257 -17.84 19.83 -5.12
CA VAL A 257 -16.93 20.30 -6.16
C VAL A 257 -17.55 20.01 -7.53
N ALA A 258 -17.12 20.76 -8.55
CA ALA A 258 -17.48 20.48 -9.93
C ALA A 258 -16.34 19.75 -10.64
N LEU A 259 -16.71 18.77 -11.47
CA LEU A 259 -15.80 18.10 -12.40
C LEU A 259 -15.72 18.93 -13.70
N VAL A 260 -14.53 19.11 -14.21
CA VAL A 260 -14.29 19.86 -15.45
C VAL A 260 -13.52 18.99 -16.42
N GLN A 261 -14.06 18.85 -17.62
CA GLN A 261 -13.37 18.18 -18.71
C GLN A 261 -12.31 19.11 -19.32
N VAL A 262 -11.09 18.62 -19.50
CA VAL A 262 -10.05 19.30 -20.27
C VAL A 262 -9.99 18.67 -21.65
N ARG A 263 -10.19 19.45 -22.71
CA ARG A 263 -10.24 18.94 -24.07
C ARG A 263 -8.92 18.32 -24.49
N GLY A 264 -8.99 17.11 -25.04
CA GLY A 264 -7.78 16.37 -25.46
C GLY A 264 -6.92 15.81 -24.32
N LEU A 265 -7.36 15.90 -23.06
CA LEU A 265 -6.65 15.38 -21.91
C LEU A 265 -7.52 14.33 -21.22
N ASP A 266 -7.16 13.06 -21.41
CA ASP A 266 -7.78 11.92 -20.73
C ASP A 266 -6.73 11.28 -19.80
N LEU A 267 -6.96 11.43 -18.50
CA LEU A 267 -5.99 11.04 -17.47
C LEU A 267 -6.45 9.81 -16.69
N SER A 268 -5.60 8.84 -16.62
CA SER A 268 -5.82 7.67 -15.78
C SER A 268 -4.51 7.12 -15.22
N GLN A 269 -4.62 6.35 -14.15
CA GLN A 269 -3.52 5.57 -13.62
C GLN A 269 -3.91 4.11 -13.48
N ASP A 270 -3.03 3.22 -13.93
CA ASP A 270 -3.24 1.79 -13.75
C ASP A 270 -2.87 1.37 -12.34
N ILE A 271 -3.76 0.62 -11.68
CA ILE A 271 -3.51 -0.02 -10.41
C ILE A 271 -3.16 -1.48 -10.67
N TYR A 272 -2.06 -1.91 -10.08
CA TYR A 272 -1.54 -3.28 -10.19
C TYR A 272 -1.60 -3.98 -8.85
N ILE A 273 -1.87 -5.28 -8.88
CA ILE A 273 -1.60 -6.19 -7.76
C ILE A 273 -0.33 -6.98 -8.09
N GLY A 274 0.58 -7.08 -7.12
CA GLY A 274 1.86 -7.76 -7.27
C GLY A 274 2.15 -8.75 -6.15
N ARG A 275 2.91 -9.80 -6.50
CA ARG A 275 3.47 -10.77 -5.56
C ARG A 275 4.92 -11.14 -5.92
N HIS A 276 5.66 -11.64 -4.96
CA HIS A 276 6.99 -12.19 -5.17
C HIS A 276 6.89 -13.65 -5.63
N ILE A 277 7.43 -14.01 -6.81
CA ILE A 277 7.25 -15.35 -7.39
C ILE A 277 8.15 -16.42 -6.80
N HIS A 278 9.32 -16.05 -6.27
CA HIS A 278 10.26 -16.99 -5.69
C HIS A 278 10.03 -17.26 -4.20
N ARG A 279 9.12 -16.53 -3.56
CA ARG A 279 8.71 -16.81 -2.19
C ARG A 279 7.50 -17.73 -2.21
N PRO A 280 7.60 -18.87 -1.50
CA PRO A 280 6.45 -19.76 -1.42
C PRO A 280 5.27 -19.07 -0.73
N ALA A 281 4.13 -19.07 -1.39
CA ALA A 281 2.92 -18.40 -0.91
C ALA A 281 2.20 -19.19 0.18
N THR A 282 1.54 -18.48 1.11
CA THR A 282 0.61 -19.08 2.07
C THR A 282 -0.71 -19.46 1.41
N ALA A 283 -1.52 -20.31 2.06
CA ALA A 283 -2.84 -20.66 1.56
C ALA A 283 -3.75 -19.43 1.39
N ALA A 284 -3.75 -18.53 2.38
CA ALA A 284 -4.50 -17.28 2.32
C ALA A 284 -4.03 -16.35 1.18
N GLN A 285 -2.70 -16.27 0.97
CA GLN A 285 -2.12 -15.48 -0.12
C GLN A 285 -2.54 -16.02 -1.49
N ASN A 286 -2.44 -17.33 -1.74
CA ASN A 286 -2.84 -17.94 -3.00
C ASN A 286 -4.34 -17.75 -3.25
N ALA A 287 -5.18 -18.02 -2.25
CA ALA A 287 -6.61 -17.84 -2.39
C ALA A 287 -7.00 -16.39 -2.70
N PHE A 288 -6.37 -15.42 -2.03
CA PHE A 288 -6.63 -14.00 -2.32
C PHE A 288 -6.09 -13.58 -3.70
N TRP A 289 -4.92 -14.08 -4.10
CA TRP A 289 -4.38 -13.85 -5.44
C TRP A 289 -5.33 -14.35 -6.52
N GLU A 290 -5.81 -15.59 -6.41
CA GLU A 290 -6.78 -16.17 -7.33
C GLU A 290 -8.09 -15.38 -7.32
N TYR A 291 -8.60 -15.02 -6.14
CA TYR A 291 -9.80 -14.21 -6.01
C TYR A 291 -9.68 -12.89 -6.76
N VAL A 292 -8.55 -12.18 -6.64
CA VAL A 292 -8.37 -10.86 -7.26
C VAL A 292 -8.05 -10.97 -8.76
N THR A 293 -7.32 -12.01 -9.20
CA THR A 293 -6.85 -12.10 -10.60
C THR A 293 -7.79 -12.87 -11.52
N THR A 294 -8.57 -13.83 -10.99
CA THR A 294 -9.43 -14.70 -11.81
C THR A 294 -10.90 -14.32 -11.78
N THR A 295 -11.36 -13.71 -10.71
CA THR A 295 -12.76 -13.33 -10.62
C THR A 295 -12.99 -12.11 -11.52
N ASN A 296 -13.98 -12.22 -12.42
CA ASN A 296 -14.63 -11.07 -13.04
C ASN A 296 -15.26 -10.25 -11.90
N ASN A 297 -14.46 -9.41 -11.26
CA ASN A 297 -14.84 -8.67 -10.06
C ASN A 297 -16.01 -7.72 -10.37
N ARG A 298 -17.24 -8.27 -10.36
CA ARG A 298 -18.49 -7.52 -10.52
C ARG A 298 -18.56 -6.30 -9.61
N PRO A 299 -18.19 -6.41 -8.32
CA PRO A 299 -18.26 -5.25 -7.43
C PRO A 299 -17.30 -4.11 -7.81
N LEU A 300 -16.15 -4.43 -8.41
CA LEU A 300 -15.20 -3.42 -8.85
C LEU A 300 -15.58 -2.81 -10.19
N ARG A 301 -16.23 -3.59 -11.08
CA ARG A 301 -16.84 -3.06 -12.29
C ARG A 301 -18.04 -2.14 -12.00
N GLU A 302 -18.68 -2.30 -10.85
CA GLU A 302 -19.68 -1.35 -10.35
C GLU A 302 -19.04 -0.08 -9.78
N LEU A 303 -17.83 -0.18 -9.23
CA LEU A 303 -17.03 1.00 -8.88
C LEU A 303 -16.48 1.76 -10.11
N GLU A 304 -16.19 1.03 -11.21
CA GLU A 304 -15.82 1.62 -12.51
C GLU A 304 -17.06 2.14 -13.28
N LYS A 305 -18.25 1.60 -13.00
CA LYS A 305 -19.49 1.86 -13.74
C LYS A 305 -20.48 2.76 -13.04
N THR A 306 -20.10 3.43 -11.96
CA THR A 306 -20.92 4.56 -11.52
C THR A 306 -20.53 5.77 -12.37
N PRO A 307 -21.10 5.95 -13.57
CA PRO A 307 -20.98 7.22 -14.27
C PRO A 307 -21.63 8.24 -13.34
N LEU A 308 -21.08 9.39 -13.29
CA LEU A 308 -21.79 10.61 -12.89
C LEU A 308 -22.94 10.78 -13.89
N GLU A 309 -24.00 9.99 -13.74
CA GLU A 309 -25.26 10.31 -14.40
C GLU A 309 -25.80 11.58 -13.75
N ALA A 310 -25.90 12.58 -14.61
CA ALA A 310 -26.27 13.96 -14.39
C ALA A 310 -27.54 14.19 -13.55
#